data_80144b409f93015874a2691d22907787
#
_entry.id   80144b409f93015874a2691d22907787
#
_cell.length_a   1.000
_cell.length_b   1.000
_cell.length_c   1.000
_cell.angle_alpha   90.00
_cell.angle_beta   90.00
_cell.angle_gamma   90.00
#
_symmetry.space_group_name_H-M   'P 1'
#
loop_
_entity.id
_entity.type
_entity.pdbx_description
1 polymer ?
#
loop_
_entity_poly.entity_id
_entity_poly.type
_entity_poly.pdbx_seq_one_letter_code
_entity_poly.pdbx_strand_id
1 'polypeptide(L)'
;MLHVYLSNREDRKKLGAAGLRVPGYEIALRDSEGHEVATGEEGILWVRGDSNTPLYWNRPDKTAETIRDGGWIYTGDRFVRDADGFHFFRGRADDLVKISGQWVYPLEVELCLAEHPDIRECAVFAHELPDRRMSLKAVVVTNGEARDEPTMTKALQDYVKAKLLPYKYPREIVFIDELPKTGTGKIDRQAVMRL
;
A
#
# COMPACT_ATOMS: atom_id res chain seq x y z
N MET A 1 -4.99 16.78 -7.89
CA MET A 1 -6.20 17.21 -7.16
C MET A 1 -6.16 16.52 -5.81
N LEU A 2 -6.19 17.27 -4.70
CA LEU A 2 -6.14 16.69 -3.36
C LEU A 2 -7.59 16.56 -2.87
N HIS A 3 -8.11 15.33 -2.86
CA HIS A 3 -9.38 15.02 -2.24
C HIS A 3 -9.12 14.37 -0.88
N VAL A 4 -9.73 14.92 0.15
CA VAL A 4 -9.74 14.31 1.48
C VAL A 4 -11.13 13.75 1.71
N TYR A 5 -11.33 12.48 1.46
CA TYR A 5 -12.60 11.77 1.65
C TYR A 5 -12.63 10.88 2.89
N LEU A 6 -11.46 10.62 3.47
CA LEU A 6 -11.28 9.98 4.78
C LEU A 6 -10.42 10.89 5.66
N SER A 7 -10.79 11.08 6.92
CA SER A 7 -10.01 11.89 7.86
C SER A 7 -10.20 11.42 9.30
N ASN A 8 -9.12 11.45 10.06
CA ASN A 8 -9.17 11.43 11.51
C ASN A 8 -9.55 12.83 12.00
N ARG A 9 -10.42 12.90 13.01
CA ARG A 9 -10.83 14.14 13.68
C ARG A 9 -10.19 14.19 15.05
N GLU A 10 -10.10 15.39 15.62
CA GLU A 10 -9.51 15.58 16.94
C GLU A 10 -10.23 14.75 18.02
N ASP A 11 -11.58 14.74 17.96
CA ASP A 11 -12.47 14.00 18.86
C ASP A 11 -12.63 12.52 18.54
N ARG A 12 -12.32 12.11 17.29
CA ARG A 12 -12.46 10.74 16.78
C ARG A 12 -11.29 10.36 15.88
N LYS A 13 -10.27 9.78 16.46
CA LYS A 13 -9.06 9.29 15.75
C LYS A 13 -8.71 7.88 16.17
N LYS A 14 -8.12 7.15 15.25
CA LYS A 14 -7.62 5.79 15.48
C LYS A 14 -6.27 5.64 14.82
N LEU A 15 -5.27 5.20 15.59
CA LEU A 15 -3.90 5.04 15.08
C LEU A 15 -3.88 4.00 13.95
N GLY A 16 -3.16 4.30 12.87
CA GLY A 16 -3.08 3.44 11.69
C GLY A 16 -4.29 3.53 10.74
N ALA A 17 -5.39 4.18 11.14
CA ALA A 17 -6.54 4.39 10.26
C ALA A 17 -6.36 5.62 9.38
N ALA A 18 -6.80 5.54 8.11
CA ALA A 18 -6.95 6.69 7.24
C ALA A 18 -8.06 7.64 7.75
N GLY A 19 -8.99 7.11 8.53
CA GLY A 19 -10.02 7.88 9.22
C GLY A 19 -11.45 7.47 8.89
N LEU A 20 -12.37 8.36 9.25
CA LEU A 20 -13.79 8.26 8.98
C LEU A 20 -14.15 8.99 7.69
N ARG A 21 -15.29 8.64 7.09
CA ARG A 21 -15.84 9.34 5.93
C ARG A 21 -16.04 10.82 6.22
N VAL A 22 -15.52 11.66 5.35
CA VAL A 22 -15.75 13.12 5.40
C VAL A 22 -17.18 13.42 4.90
N PRO A 23 -17.92 14.31 5.55
CA PRO A 23 -19.24 14.75 5.07
C PRO A 23 -19.19 15.27 3.63
N GLY A 24 -20.24 14.97 2.86
CA GLY A 24 -20.31 15.34 1.43
C GLY A 24 -19.75 14.28 0.48
N TYR A 25 -19.10 13.23 1.02
CA TYR A 25 -18.69 12.08 0.21
C TYR A 25 -19.54 10.85 0.52
N GLU A 26 -19.74 10.04 -0.50
CA GLU A 26 -20.19 8.67 -0.37
C GLU A 26 -18.98 7.75 -0.55
N ILE A 27 -18.91 6.70 0.26
CA ILE A 27 -17.82 5.73 0.25
C ILE A 27 -18.41 4.33 0.27
N ALA A 28 -17.93 3.45 -0.60
CA ALA A 28 -18.22 2.04 -0.60
C ALA A 28 -16.93 1.24 -0.69
N LEU A 29 -16.88 0.11 0.01
CA LEU A 29 -15.85 -0.91 -0.19
C LEU A 29 -16.50 -2.03 -1.00
N ARG A 30 -15.95 -2.34 -2.17
CA ARG A 30 -16.52 -3.33 -3.09
C ARG A 30 -15.53 -4.43 -3.43
N ASP A 31 -16.05 -5.63 -3.64
CA ASP A 31 -15.30 -6.78 -4.14
C ASP A 31 -15.00 -6.66 -5.65
N SER A 32 -14.41 -7.71 -6.23
CA SER A 32 -14.11 -7.78 -7.67
C SER A 32 -15.36 -7.85 -8.57
N GLU A 33 -16.50 -8.23 -8.02
CA GLU A 33 -17.79 -8.32 -8.74
C GLU A 33 -18.60 -7.02 -8.61
N GLY A 34 -18.14 -6.07 -7.77
CA GLY A 34 -18.77 -4.77 -7.56
C GLY A 34 -19.77 -4.74 -6.41
N HIS A 35 -19.94 -5.83 -5.66
CA HIS A 35 -20.80 -5.87 -4.49
C HIS A 35 -20.12 -5.23 -3.27
N GLU A 36 -20.90 -4.55 -2.44
CA GLU A 36 -20.39 -3.97 -1.20
C GLU A 36 -20.03 -5.08 -0.21
N VAL A 37 -18.80 -5.02 0.35
CA VAL A 37 -18.31 -5.98 1.32
C VAL A 37 -18.79 -5.66 2.74
N ALA A 38 -18.86 -6.68 3.60
CA ALA A 38 -19.25 -6.51 4.99
C ALA A 38 -18.17 -5.76 5.81
N THR A 39 -18.59 -5.27 6.98
CA THR A 39 -17.67 -4.69 7.96
C THR A 39 -16.65 -5.75 8.42
N GLY A 40 -15.37 -5.39 8.41
CA GLY A 40 -14.26 -6.29 8.69
C GLY A 40 -13.71 -7.03 7.48
N GLU A 41 -14.40 -6.98 6.34
CA GLU A 41 -13.92 -7.54 5.09
C GLU A 41 -13.16 -6.50 4.26
N GLU A 42 -12.27 -6.99 3.42
CA GLU A 42 -11.44 -6.18 2.54
C GLU A 42 -12.14 -5.93 1.20
N GLY A 43 -12.15 -4.67 0.78
CA GLY A 43 -12.68 -4.26 -0.51
C GLY A 43 -11.92 -3.11 -1.12
N ILE A 44 -12.16 -2.86 -2.39
CA ILE A 44 -11.63 -1.69 -3.10
C ILE A 44 -12.47 -0.47 -2.73
N LEU A 45 -11.81 0.62 -2.42
CA LEU A 45 -12.44 1.87 -2.08
C LEU A 45 -13.01 2.55 -3.34
N TRP A 46 -14.30 2.85 -3.27
CA TRP A 46 -15.01 3.67 -4.24
C TRP A 46 -15.49 4.94 -3.57
N VAL A 47 -15.36 6.07 -4.25
CA VAL A 47 -15.69 7.39 -3.70
C VAL A 47 -16.57 8.16 -4.69
N ARG A 48 -17.63 8.79 -4.18
CA ARG A 48 -18.46 9.74 -4.92
C ARG A 48 -18.65 11.01 -4.12
N GLY A 49 -18.60 12.16 -4.79
CA GLY A 49 -18.80 13.48 -4.18
C GLY A 49 -18.65 14.60 -5.20
N ASP A 50 -19.19 15.77 -4.89
CA ASP A 50 -19.26 16.92 -5.83
C ASP A 50 -17.89 17.45 -6.27
N SER A 51 -16.84 17.21 -5.47
CA SER A 51 -15.48 17.62 -5.80
C SER A 51 -14.72 16.63 -6.67
N ASN A 52 -15.35 15.51 -7.05
CA ASN A 52 -14.75 14.54 -7.97
C ASN A 52 -14.51 15.17 -9.34
N THR A 53 -13.36 14.84 -9.95
CA THR A 53 -13.14 15.24 -11.33
C THR A 53 -14.13 14.53 -12.24
N PRO A 54 -14.76 15.24 -13.21
CA PRO A 54 -15.68 14.60 -14.14
C PRO A 54 -14.96 13.74 -15.19
N LEU A 55 -13.67 14.01 -15.44
CA LEU A 55 -12.86 13.28 -16.43
C LEU A 55 -11.35 13.49 -16.20
N TYR A 56 -10.55 12.65 -16.83
CA TYR A 56 -9.12 12.86 -17.03
C TYR A 56 -8.91 13.55 -18.37
N TRP A 57 -8.31 14.76 -18.34
CA TRP A 57 -8.12 15.57 -19.54
C TRP A 57 -7.36 14.80 -20.63
N ASN A 58 -7.94 14.75 -21.84
CA ASN A 58 -7.39 14.05 -23.01
C ASN A 58 -7.04 12.55 -22.78
N ARG A 59 -7.70 11.90 -21.79
CA ARG A 59 -7.52 10.49 -21.47
C ARG A 59 -8.87 9.79 -21.28
N PRO A 60 -9.61 9.55 -22.39
CA PRO A 60 -10.92 8.88 -22.31
C PRO A 60 -10.80 7.43 -21.79
N ASP A 61 -9.73 6.75 -22.14
CA ASP A 61 -9.35 5.44 -21.62
C ASP A 61 -9.31 5.44 -20.08
N LYS A 62 -8.52 6.34 -19.51
CA LYS A 62 -8.35 6.49 -18.07
C LYS A 62 -9.62 6.93 -17.37
N THR A 63 -10.41 7.78 -18.03
CA THR A 63 -11.71 8.24 -17.54
C THR A 63 -12.66 7.06 -17.40
N ALA A 64 -12.79 6.22 -18.43
CA ALA A 64 -13.67 5.05 -18.41
C ALA A 64 -13.23 3.98 -17.39
N GLU A 65 -11.92 3.81 -17.19
CA GLU A 65 -11.38 2.89 -16.17
C GLU A 65 -11.68 3.35 -14.75
N THR A 66 -11.63 4.66 -14.50
CA THR A 66 -11.62 5.22 -13.16
C THR A 66 -12.98 5.72 -12.71
N ILE A 67 -13.75 6.36 -13.62
CA ILE A 67 -15.04 6.96 -13.29
C ILE A 67 -16.16 6.07 -13.85
N ARG A 68 -16.92 5.47 -12.96
CA ARG A 68 -17.92 4.45 -13.29
C ARG A 68 -19.25 4.74 -12.59
N ASP A 69 -20.30 4.05 -12.98
CA ASP A 69 -21.57 3.91 -12.26
C ASP A 69 -22.16 5.22 -11.70
N GLY A 70 -22.27 6.25 -12.56
CA GLY A 70 -22.88 7.52 -12.14
C GLY A 70 -21.98 8.39 -11.27
N GLY A 71 -20.67 8.41 -11.56
CA GLY A 71 -19.71 9.31 -10.93
C GLY A 71 -18.94 8.73 -9.74
N TRP A 72 -19.03 7.43 -9.53
CA TRP A 72 -18.15 6.75 -8.61
C TRP A 72 -16.71 6.67 -9.15
N ILE A 73 -15.75 7.06 -8.34
CA ILE A 73 -14.33 6.89 -8.63
C ILE A 73 -13.84 5.56 -8.05
N TYR A 74 -13.37 4.67 -8.92
CA TYR A 74 -12.57 3.52 -8.56
C TYR A 74 -11.16 3.99 -8.18
N THR A 75 -10.79 3.90 -6.90
CA THR A 75 -9.48 4.40 -6.45
C THR A 75 -8.33 3.42 -6.73
N GLY A 76 -8.64 2.14 -6.81
CA GLY A 76 -7.65 1.06 -6.84
C GLY A 76 -7.00 0.80 -5.48
N ASP A 77 -7.40 1.51 -4.44
CA ASP A 77 -6.90 1.33 -3.09
C ASP A 77 -7.77 0.34 -2.33
N ARG A 78 -7.16 -0.61 -1.63
CA ARG A 78 -7.87 -1.59 -0.81
C ARG A 78 -7.94 -1.12 0.64
N PHE A 79 -9.10 -1.30 1.23
CA PHE A 79 -9.37 -0.92 2.60
C PHE A 79 -10.17 -1.99 3.33
N VAL A 80 -10.07 -1.97 4.66
CA VAL A 80 -11.00 -2.63 5.57
C VAL A 80 -11.69 -1.56 6.39
N ARG A 81 -13.00 -1.65 6.57
CA ARG A 81 -13.77 -0.81 7.48
C ARG A 81 -14.05 -1.59 8.77
N ASP A 82 -13.69 -1.03 9.91
CA ASP A 82 -14.01 -1.62 11.20
C ASP A 82 -15.44 -1.31 11.67
N ALA A 83 -15.82 -1.88 12.82
CA ALA A 83 -17.16 -1.71 13.41
C ALA A 83 -17.45 -0.24 13.82
N ASP A 84 -16.42 0.56 14.09
CA ASP A 84 -16.54 1.99 14.44
C ASP A 84 -16.59 2.89 13.20
N GLY A 85 -16.48 2.32 11.99
CA GLY A 85 -16.50 3.00 10.71
C GLY A 85 -15.15 3.57 10.26
N PHE A 86 -14.05 3.27 10.96
CA PHE A 86 -12.71 3.67 10.52
C PHE A 86 -12.22 2.79 9.38
N HIS A 87 -11.54 3.41 8.43
CA HIS A 87 -10.98 2.75 7.25
C HIS A 87 -9.47 2.59 7.40
N PHE A 88 -9.00 1.36 7.19
CA PHE A 88 -7.59 0.99 7.25
C PHE A 88 -7.12 0.62 5.86
N PHE A 89 -6.09 1.31 5.38
CA PHE A 89 -5.46 1.04 4.09
C PHE A 89 -4.73 -0.31 4.10
N ARG A 90 -4.91 -1.10 3.04
CA ARG A 90 -4.33 -2.44 2.88
C ARG A 90 -3.41 -2.55 1.67
N GLY A 91 -3.20 -1.48 0.93
CA GLY A 91 -2.38 -1.45 -0.27
C GLY A 91 -3.20 -1.17 -1.52
N ARG A 92 -2.53 -1.23 -2.65
CA ARG A 92 -3.15 -1.09 -3.97
C ARG A 92 -3.64 -2.44 -4.48
N ALA A 93 -4.71 -2.42 -5.26
CA ALA A 93 -5.22 -3.64 -5.90
C ALA A 93 -4.25 -4.19 -6.95
N ASP A 94 -3.51 -3.31 -7.61
CA ASP A 94 -2.51 -3.60 -8.63
C ASP A 94 -1.14 -4.01 -8.05
N ASP A 95 -0.89 -3.78 -6.76
CA ASP A 95 0.35 -4.19 -6.08
C ASP A 95 0.27 -5.64 -5.52
N LEU A 96 -0.89 -6.29 -5.59
CA LEU A 96 -1.06 -7.65 -5.10
C LEU A 96 -0.31 -8.64 -5.99
N VAL A 97 0.58 -9.41 -5.40
CA VAL A 97 1.43 -10.35 -6.12
C VAL A 97 1.30 -11.77 -5.59
N LYS A 98 1.55 -12.75 -6.46
CA LYS A 98 1.51 -14.18 -6.10
C LYS A 98 2.92 -14.70 -5.86
N ILE A 99 3.26 -14.94 -4.59
CA ILE A 99 4.56 -15.51 -4.17
C ILE A 99 4.33 -16.95 -3.72
N SER A 100 5.02 -17.89 -4.37
CA SER A 100 4.89 -19.34 -4.06
C SER A 100 3.42 -19.81 -3.99
N GLY A 101 2.57 -19.28 -4.90
CA GLY A 101 1.14 -19.65 -4.95
C GLY A 101 0.23 -18.87 -3.98
N GLN A 102 0.77 -18.07 -3.09
CA GLN A 102 0.03 -17.28 -2.10
C GLN A 102 0.00 -15.80 -2.44
N TRP A 103 -1.12 -15.14 -2.18
CA TRP A 103 -1.26 -13.70 -2.39
C TRP A 103 -0.55 -12.91 -1.29
N VAL A 104 0.25 -11.93 -1.69
CA VAL A 104 1.03 -11.07 -0.79
C VAL A 104 0.89 -9.61 -1.21
N TYR A 105 0.66 -8.75 -0.23
CA TYR A 105 0.79 -7.30 -0.38
C TYR A 105 2.20 -6.88 0.02
N PRO A 106 3.03 -6.35 -0.89
CA PRO A 106 4.34 -5.83 -0.53
C PRO A 106 4.29 -4.78 0.59
N LEU A 107 3.24 -3.97 0.62
CA LEU A 107 3.01 -2.97 1.68
C LEU A 107 2.92 -3.59 3.08
N GLU A 108 2.33 -4.77 3.24
CA GLU A 108 2.25 -5.45 4.56
C GLU A 108 3.65 -5.76 5.09
N VAL A 109 4.54 -6.19 4.21
CA VAL A 109 5.95 -6.47 4.54
C VAL A 109 6.72 -5.19 4.78
N GLU A 110 6.47 -4.15 3.99
CA GLU A 110 7.05 -2.80 4.15
C GLU A 110 6.70 -2.21 5.52
N LEU A 111 5.42 -2.23 5.90
CA LEU A 111 4.97 -1.75 7.21
C LEU A 111 5.58 -2.56 8.36
N CYS A 112 5.68 -3.87 8.22
CA CYS A 112 6.35 -4.72 9.21
C CYS A 112 7.83 -4.36 9.37
N LEU A 113 8.56 -4.15 8.27
CA LEU A 113 9.95 -3.71 8.29
C LEU A 113 10.11 -2.32 8.90
N ALA A 114 9.22 -1.39 8.59
CA ALA A 114 9.26 -0.02 9.11
C ALA A 114 9.11 0.08 10.64
N GLU A 115 8.58 -0.97 11.28
CA GLU A 115 8.54 -1.06 12.74
C GLU A 115 9.88 -1.47 13.39
N HIS A 116 10.85 -1.91 12.57
CA HIS A 116 12.15 -2.35 13.10
C HIS A 116 12.98 -1.12 13.53
N PRO A 117 13.58 -1.12 14.76
CA PRO A 117 14.27 0.07 15.30
C PRO A 117 15.47 0.53 14.47
N ASP A 118 16.11 -0.36 13.73
CA ASP A 118 17.26 -0.02 12.88
C ASP A 118 16.86 0.50 11.48
N ILE A 119 15.57 0.54 11.13
CA ILE A 119 15.09 1.02 9.83
C ILE A 119 14.59 2.45 9.93
N ARG A 120 15.09 3.32 9.05
CA ARG A 120 14.62 4.69 8.87
C ARG A 120 13.53 4.80 7.81
N GLU A 121 13.78 4.20 6.67
CA GLU A 121 12.84 4.14 5.53
C GLU A 121 13.02 2.80 4.81
N CYS A 122 11.96 2.28 4.23
CA CYS A 122 12.04 1.12 3.36
C CYS A 122 10.98 1.17 2.28
N ALA A 123 11.23 0.42 1.21
CA ALA A 123 10.23 0.14 0.18
C ALA A 123 10.32 -1.35 -0.18
N VAL A 124 9.17 -1.99 -0.31
CA VAL A 124 9.07 -3.41 -0.69
C VAL A 124 8.28 -3.55 -1.98
N PHE A 125 8.75 -4.38 -2.87
CA PHE A 125 8.09 -4.68 -4.13
C PHE A 125 8.36 -6.12 -4.57
N ALA A 126 7.52 -6.59 -5.47
CA ALA A 126 7.75 -7.87 -6.11
C ALA A 126 8.69 -7.72 -7.29
N HIS A 127 9.56 -8.70 -7.47
CA HIS A 127 10.43 -8.80 -8.64
C HIS A 127 10.46 -10.23 -9.15
N GLU A 128 10.72 -10.39 -10.44
CA GLU A 128 10.87 -11.69 -11.07
C GLU A 128 12.32 -12.18 -10.94
N LEU A 129 12.49 -13.39 -10.40
CA LEU A 129 13.78 -14.07 -10.35
C LEU A 129 14.17 -14.61 -11.73
N PRO A 130 15.45 -14.95 -11.98
CA PRO A 130 15.91 -15.52 -13.25
C PRO A 130 15.17 -16.80 -13.68
N ASP A 131 14.62 -17.54 -12.72
CA ASP A 131 13.82 -18.76 -12.95
C ASP A 131 12.31 -18.47 -13.13
N ARG A 132 11.93 -17.21 -13.36
CA ARG A 132 10.55 -16.69 -13.51
C ARG A 132 9.66 -16.83 -12.30
N ARG A 133 10.19 -17.16 -11.14
CA ARG A 133 9.42 -17.09 -9.89
C ARG A 133 9.36 -15.67 -9.38
N MET A 134 8.20 -15.29 -8.87
CA MET A 134 8.05 -14.01 -8.18
C MET A 134 8.62 -14.08 -6.76
N SER A 135 9.32 -13.05 -6.35
CA SER A 135 9.91 -12.88 -5.02
C SER A 135 9.67 -11.47 -4.51
N LEU A 136 9.89 -11.25 -3.21
CA LEU A 136 9.92 -9.92 -2.62
C LEU A 136 11.36 -9.43 -2.49
N LYS A 137 11.56 -8.17 -2.87
CA LYS A 137 12.78 -7.39 -2.65
C LYS A 137 12.45 -6.19 -1.77
N ALA A 138 13.29 -5.94 -0.78
CA ALA A 138 13.23 -4.73 0.04
C ALA A 138 14.43 -3.84 -0.26
N VAL A 139 14.19 -2.54 -0.40
CA VAL A 139 15.24 -1.52 -0.39
C VAL A 139 15.12 -0.76 0.91
N VAL A 140 16.19 -0.68 1.67
CA VAL A 140 16.21 -0.28 3.08
C VAL A 140 17.21 0.82 3.31
N VAL A 141 16.79 1.82 4.07
CA VAL A 141 17.65 2.85 4.66
C VAL A 141 17.70 2.64 6.17
N THR A 142 18.88 2.52 6.73
CA THR A 142 19.06 2.26 8.17
C THR A 142 19.20 3.54 9.01
N ASN A 143 18.97 3.43 10.32
CA ASN A 143 19.10 4.53 11.30
C ASN A 143 20.53 4.82 11.77
N GLY A 144 21.55 4.15 11.26
CA GLY A 144 22.93 4.29 11.75
C GLY A 144 23.95 3.83 10.73
N GLU A 145 25.22 3.83 11.15
CA GLU A 145 26.32 3.32 10.34
C GLU A 145 26.07 1.86 9.91
N ALA A 146 26.52 1.54 8.70
CA ALA A 146 26.35 0.24 8.08
C ALA A 146 26.85 -0.88 9.01
N ARG A 147 25.92 -1.64 9.57
CA ARG A 147 26.25 -2.95 10.14
C ARG A 147 26.61 -3.89 8.98
N ASP A 148 27.30 -4.97 9.31
CA ASP A 148 27.55 -6.05 8.34
C ASP A 148 26.24 -6.43 7.60
N GLU A 149 26.16 -6.17 6.30
CA GLU A 149 24.95 -6.34 5.51
C GLU A 149 24.37 -7.75 5.58
N PRO A 150 25.15 -8.84 5.50
CA PRO A 150 24.66 -10.20 5.67
C PRO A 150 23.97 -10.43 7.01
N THR A 151 24.57 -9.95 8.11
CA THR A 151 23.99 -10.06 9.45
C THR A 151 22.69 -9.29 9.58
N MET A 152 22.65 -8.04 9.05
CA MET A 152 21.45 -7.21 9.05
C MET A 152 20.35 -7.82 8.19
N THR A 153 20.68 -8.28 7.00
CA THR A 153 19.74 -8.98 6.10
C THR A 153 19.05 -10.13 6.81
N LYS A 154 19.85 -10.97 7.47
CA LYS A 154 19.31 -12.12 8.22
C LYS A 154 18.41 -11.66 9.36
N ALA A 155 18.83 -10.66 10.14
CA ALA A 155 18.03 -10.13 11.25
C ALA A 155 16.68 -9.58 10.79
N LEU A 156 16.65 -8.81 9.71
CA LEU A 156 15.41 -8.25 9.13
C LEU A 156 14.50 -9.35 8.58
N GLN A 157 15.05 -10.34 7.90
CA GLN A 157 14.28 -11.48 7.41
C GLN A 157 13.67 -12.28 8.57
N ASP A 158 14.43 -12.54 9.63
CA ASP A 158 13.93 -13.27 10.78
C ASP A 158 12.88 -12.45 11.56
N TYR A 159 13.04 -11.13 11.64
CA TYR A 159 12.04 -10.22 12.20
C TYR A 159 10.70 -10.29 11.47
N VAL A 160 10.72 -10.23 10.14
CA VAL A 160 9.49 -10.35 9.33
C VAL A 160 8.86 -11.72 9.48
N LYS A 161 9.65 -12.82 9.46
CA LYS A 161 9.15 -14.19 9.65
C LYS A 161 8.52 -14.42 11.01
N ALA A 162 8.98 -13.70 12.04
CA ALA A 162 8.40 -13.79 13.39
C ALA A 162 7.03 -13.10 13.50
N LYS A 163 6.75 -12.11 12.63
CA LYS A 163 5.52 -11.31 12.67
C LYS A 163 4.51 -11.66 11.59
N LEU A 164 4.97 -12.10 10.44
CA LEU A 164 4.14 -12.43 9.28
C LEU A 164 4.24 -13.92 8.92
N LEU A 165 3.39 -14.34 7.99
CA LEU A 165 3.43 -15.71 7.49
C LEU A 165 4.78 -16.01 6.80
N PRO A 166 5.30 -17.24 6.90
CA PRO A 166 6.68 -17.58 6.51
C PRO A 166 7.05 -17.29 5.05
N TYR A 167 6.09 -17.17 4.15
CA TYR A 167 6.33 -16.86 2.74
C TYR A 167 6.38 -15.34 2.43
N LYS A 168 6.02 -14.48 3.41
CA LYS A 168 5.88 -13.03 3.23
C LYS A 168 7.17 -12.24 3.51
N TYR A 169 8.34 -12.87 3.67
CA TYR A 169 9.57 -12.13 3.90
C TYR A 169 10.30 -11.78 2.59
N PRO A 170 11.03 -10.66 2.53
CA PRO A 170 11.85 -10.32 1.37
C PRO A 170 13.07 -11.25 1.30
N ARG A 171 13.27 -11.90 0.15
CA ARG A 171 14.43 -12.79 -0.06
C ARG A 171 15.68 -11.99 -0.40
N GLU A 172 15.52 -10.82 -0.97
CA GLU A 172 16.57 -9.87 -1.29
C GLU A 172 16.35 -8.57 -0.51
N ILE A 173 17.41 -8.07 0.12
CA ILE A 173 17.42 -6.78 0.82
C ILE A 173 18.63 -6.01 0.31
N VAL A 174 18.38 -4.80 -0.18
CA VAL A 174 19.41 -3.87 -0.66
C VAL A 174 19.45 -2.69 0.29
N PHE A 175 20.63 -2.34 0.75
CA PHE A 175 20.85 -1.19 1.62
C PHE A 175 21.32 0.01 0.81
N ILE A 176 20.75 1.17 1.07
CA ILE A 176 21.09 2.43 0.42
C ILE A 176 21.06 3.57 1.43
N ASP A 177 21.70 4.68 1.10
CA ASP A 177 21.76 5.85 1.98
C ASP A 177 20.46 6.65 2.00
N GLU A 178 19.75 6.71 0.86
CA GLU A 178 18.50 7.45 0.70
C GLU A 178 17.60 6.82 -0.38
N LEU A 179 16.29 6.71 -0.10
CA LEU A 179 15.31 6.28 -1.09
C LEU A 179 15.06 7.40 -2.12
N PRO A 180 15.01 7.07 -3.43
CA PRO A 180 14.58 8.01 -4.46
C PRO A 180 13.19 8.59 -4.14
N LYS A 181 13.05 9.92 -4.28
CA LYS A 181 11.79 10.63 -4.00
C LYS A 181 11.32 11.41 -5.23
N THR A 182 10.02 11.46 -5.40
CA THR A 182 9.38 12.33 -6.39
C THR A 182 9.52 13.80 -6.01
N GLY A 183 9.25 14.72 -6.94
CA GLY A 183 9.23 16.15 -6.66
C GLY A 183 8.24 16.60 -5.56
N THR A 184 7.33 15.72 -5.13
CA THR A 184 6.38 15.95 -4.03
C THR A 184 6.85 15.32 -2.71
N GLY A 185 8.07 14.77 -2.66
CA GLY A 185 8.66 14.15 -1.46
C GLY A 185 8.18 12.73 -1.16
N LYS A 186 7.36 12.11 -2.01
CA LYS A 186 6.96 10.70 -1.87
C LYS A 186 8.04 9.78 -2.44
N ILE A 187 8.15 8.57 -1.92
CA ILE A 187 9.04 7.53 -2.49
C ILE A 187 8.68 7.31 -3.96
N ASP A 188 9.66 7.45 -4.84
CA ASP A 188 9.53 7.10 -6.26
C ASP A 188 9.70 5.59 -6.43
N ARG A 189 8.57 4.88 -6.32
CA ARG A 189 8.57 3.42 -6.41
C ARG A 189 9.15 2.90 -7.72
N GLN A 190 8.96 3.62 -8.83
CA GLN A 190 9.52 3.21 -10.12
C GLN A 190 11.05 3.34 -10.15
N ALA A 191 11.60 4.39 -9.54
CA ALA A 191 13.04 4.54 -9.42
C ALA A 191 13.64 3.47 -8.49
N VAL A 192 12.97 3.18 -7.35
CA VAL A 192 13.39 2.13 -6.41
C VAL A 192 13.38 0.74 -7.04
N MET A 193 12.41 0.41 -7.89
CA MET A 193 12.33 -0.89 -8.57
C MET A 193 13.46 -1.14 -9.57
N ARG A 194 14.22 -0.10 -9.96
CA ARG A 194 15.37 -0.21 -10.89
C ARG A 194 16.70 -0.42 -10.17
N LEU A 195 16.70 -0.32 -8.86
CA LEU A 195 17.86 -0.62 -8.00
C LEU A 195 17.99 -2.14 -7.80
#